data_8aa1471c06473f6cd90e3af427bacefb
#
_entry.id   8aa1471c06473f6cd90e3af427bacefb
#
_cell.length_a   1.000
_cell.length_b   1.000
_cell.length_c   1.000
_cell.angle_alpha   90.00
_cell.angle_beta   90.00
_cell.angle_gamma   90.00
#
_symmetry.space_group_name_H-M   'P 1'
#
loop_
_entity.id
_entity.type
_entity.pdbx_description
1 polymer ?
#
loop_
_entity_poly.entity_id
_entity_poly.type
_entity_poly.pdbx_seq_one_letter_code
_entity_poly.pdbx_strand_id
1 'polypeptide(L)'
;VVTDYLAKAGLNVYLDKLGFNLVGYGCTTCIGNSGPLPENISSAVQKNNIYAVSVLSGNRNFEGRISPLIKANYLASPPLVVAYALAGHMKFDFYKDSLGKSKDGKDIFLKDIWPSNKEIEDTLSNSLNAEMFINRYSNVSKGPSQWQNIKTKESSIYEWDDNSTYVKKPPFFENLKDSPDGFKDIINARPLLILGDMVTTDHISPAGSIQKESPTGDYFMKNQVLQKDFNSYGSRRGNHEVMMRGTFANIRIRNEMAPGT
;
A
#
# COMPACT_ATOMS: atom_id res chain seq x y z
N VAL A 1 6.08 -0.81 -19.04
CA VAL A 1 5.37 -1.59 -20.07
C VAL A 1 3.85 -1.45 -19.92
N VAL A 2 3.24 -1.69 -18.73
CA VAL A 2 1.77 -1.61 -18.57
C VAL A 2 1.24 -0.24 -19.01
N THR A 3 1.82 0.84 -18.51
CA THR A 3 1.44 2.21 -18.92
C THR A 3 1.58 2.43 -20.42
N ASP A 4 2.62 1.87 -21.03
CA ASP A 4 2.90 2.07 -22.44
C ASP A 4 1.85 1.39 -23.33
N TYR A 5 1.48 0.13 -23.03
CA TYR A 5 0.47 -0.56 -23.81
C TYR A 5 -0.95 -0.02 -23.54
N LEU A 6 -1.28 0.41 -22.31
CA LEU A 6 -2.55 1.07 -22.02
C LEU A 6 -2.68 2.40 -22.79
N ALA A 7 -1.60 3.17 -22.88
CA ALA A 7 -1.57 4.40 -23.68
C ALA A 7 -1.71 4.11 -25.17
N LYS A 8 -1.02 3.09 -25.68
CA LYS A 8 -1.11 2.69 -27.09
C LYS A 8 -2.49 2.15 -27.46
N ALA A 9 -3.16 1.44 -26.53
CA ALA A 9 -4.53 0.99 -26.68
C ALA A 9 -5.56 2.13 -26.49
N GLY A 10 -5.15 3.32 -26.03
CA GLY A 10 -6.03 4.45 -25.75
C GLY A 10 -6.90 4.29 -24.49
N LEU A 11 -6.61 3.29 -23.64
CA LEU A 11 -7.43 2.96 -22.48
C LEU A 11 -7.16 3.89 -21.28
N ASN A 12 -5.96 4.44 -21.16
CA ASN A 12 -5.57 5.32 -20.07
C ASN A 12 -6.49 6.55 -19.96
N VAL A 13 -6.91 7.13 -21.09
CA VAL A 13 -7.80 8.30 -21.13
C VAL A 13 -9.15 8.02 -20.44
N TYR A 14 -9.68 6.82 -20.62
CA TYR A 14 -10.95 6.41 -20.00
C TYR A 14 -10.77 6.04 -18.54
N LEU A 15 -9.66 5.39 -18.19
CA LEU A 15 -9.32 5.08 -16.81
C LEU A 15 -9.14 6.36 -15.98
N ASP A 16 -8.43 7.35 -16.51
CA ASP A 16 -8.24 8.66 -15.87
C ASP A 16 -9.58 9.38 -15.63
N LYS A 17 -10.51 9.32 -16.61
CA LYS A 17 -11.86 9.87 -16.44
C LYS A 17 -12.67 9.20 -15.34
N LEU A 18 -12.42 7.93 -15.08
CA LEU A 18 -13.02 7.18 -13.98
C LEU A 18 -12.27 7.36 -12.65
N GLY A 19 -11.18 8.11 -12.62
CA GLY A 19 -10.37 8.34 -11.44
C GLY A 19 -9.28 7.29 -11.20
N PHE A 20 -9.06 6.37 -12.13
CA PHE A 20 -7.96 5.39 -12.07
C PHE A 20 -6.67 5.98 -12.63
N ASN A 21 -6.08 6.91 -11.90
CA ASN A 21 -4.86 7.61 -12.30
C ASN A 21 -3.62 6.80 -11.92
N LEU A 22 -2.58 6.88 -12.77
CA LEU A 22 -1.28 6.34 -12.43
C LEU A 22 -0.62 7.21 -11.35
N VAL A 23 -0.42 6.65 -10.15
CA VAL A 23 0.21 7.33 -9.01
C VAL A 23 1.60 6.80 -8.71
N GLY A 24 1.95 5.61 -9.17
CA GLY A 24 3.25 4.99 -8.96
C GLY A 24 3.28 3.49 -9.25
N TYR A 25 4.47 2.92 -9.14
CA TYR A 25 4.71 1.48 -9.26
C TYR A 25 5.21 0.94 -7.92
N GLY A 26 4.66 -0.17 -7.47
CA GLY A 26 5.10 -0.84 -6.25
C GLY A 26 3.97 -1.47 -5.45
N CYS A 27 4.29 -1.86 -4.22
CA CYS A 27 3.37 -2.53 -3.30
C CYS A 27 2.55 -1.52 -2.49
N THR A 28 1.70 -0.72 -3.11
CA THR A 28 0.95 0.35 -2.45
C THR A 28 0.12 -0.17 -1.27
N THR A 29 -0.72 -1.19 -1.49
CA THR A 29 -1.56 -1.78 -0.44
C THR A 29 -0.78 -2.68 0.51
N CYS A 30 0.23 -3.40 0.01
CA CYS A 30 1.05 -4.30 0.83
C CYS A 30 1.84 -3.54 1.91
N ILE A 31 2.24 -2.31 1.63
CA ILE A 31 3.03 -1.45 2.53
C ILE A 31 2.15 -0.43 3.30
N GLY A 32 0.85 -0.37 3.01
CA GLY A 32 -0.05 0.60 3.65
C GLY A 32 0.07 2.02 3.13
N ASN A 33 0.42 2.18 1.86
CA ASN A 33 0.62 3.49 1.21
C ASN A 33 -0.55 3.88 0.29
N SER A 34 -1.75 3.37 0.56
CA SER A 34 -2.95 3.72 -0.22
C SER A 34 -3.37 5.19 -0.05
N GLY A 35 -2.82 5.84 0.96
CA GLY A 35 -3.14 7.21 1.30
C GLY A 35 -4.47 7.36 2.06
N PRO A 36 -4.74 8.56 2.59
CA PRO A 36 -6.00 8.85 3.24
C PRO A 36 -7.13 9.01 2.21
N LEU A 37 -8.36 8.76 2.64
CA LEU A 37 -9.53 9.17 1.87
C LEU A 37 -9.60 10.71 1.81
N PRO A 38 -10.19 11.30 0.75
CA PRO A 38 -10.48 12.72 0.73
C PRO A 38 -11.26 13.16 1.98
N GLU A 39 -10.98 14.35 2.50
CA GLU A 39 -11.50 14.79 3.79
C GLU A 39 -13.04 14.81 3.86
N ASN A 40 -13.70 15.23 2.78
CA ASN A 40 -15.16 15.19 2.68
C ASN A 40 -15.73 13.78 2.77
N ILE A 41 -15.05 12.78 2.17
CA ILE A 41 -15.44 11.38 2.22
C ILE A 41 -15.17 10.82 3.61
N SER A 42 -14.00 11.07 4.18
CA SER A 42 -13.64 10.63 5.54
C SER A 42 -14.65 11.14 6.57
N SER A 43 -14.99 12.43 6.47
CA SER A 43 -15.99 13.06 7.35
C SER A 43 -17.38 12.46 7.17
N ALA A 44 -17.80 12.19 5.94
CA ALA A 44 -19.10 11.57 5.66
C ALA A 44 -19.18 10.15 6.23
N VAL A 45 -18.13 9.35 6.04
CA VAL A 45 -18.05 7.97 6.57
C VAL A 45 -18.14 7.96 8.09
N GLN A 46 -17.38 8.83 8.77
CA GLN A 46 -17.34 8.88 10.23
C GLN A 46 -18.65 9.42 10.83
N LYS A 47 -19.13 10.56 10.34
CA LYS A 47 -20.34 11.23 10.90
C LYS A 47 -21.60 10.38 10.73
N ASN A 48 -21.71 9.65 9.63
CA ASN A 48 -22.92 8.87 9.32
C ASN A 48 -22.73 7.37 9.58
N ASN A 49 -21.62 6.97 10.17
CA ASN A 49 -21.26 5.55 10.43
C ASN A 49 -21.49 4.66 9.20
N ILE A 50 -21.05 5.12 8.02
CA ILE A 50 -21.22 4.42 6.77
C ILE A 50 -20.37 3.14 6.76
N TYR A 51 -20.96 2.05 6.31
CA TYR A 51 -20.21 0.81 6.06
C TYR A 51 -19.46 0.93 4.73
N ALA A 52 -18.31 1.63 4.77
CA ALA A 52 -17.48 1.80 3.60
C ALA A 52 -16.66 0.54 3.30
N VAL A 53 -16.54 0.21 2.02
CA VAL A 53 -15.78 -0.94 1.54
C VAL A 53 -14.81 -0.52 0.43
N SER A 54 -13.77 -1.31 0.21
CA SER A 54 -12.91 -1.16 -0.96
C SER A 54 -13.04 -2.37 -1.89
N VAL A 55 -12.91 -2.11 -3.20
CA VAL A 55 -12.76 -3.15 -4.22
C VAL A 55 -11.45 -2.85 -4.95
N LEU A 56 -10.53 -3.79 -4.93
CA LEU A 56 -9.20 -3.59 -5.51
C LEU A 56 -8.64 -4.85 -6.14
N SER A 57 -7.71 -4.66 -7.06
CA SER A 57 -6.86 -5.73 -7.58
C SER A 57 -5.47 -5.57 -6.96
N GLY A 58 -5.02 -6.52 -6.19
CA GLY A 58 -3.75 -6.42 -5.47
C GLY A 58 -3.47 -7.60 -4.56
N ASN A 59 -2.65 -7.38 -3.54
CA ASN A 59 -2.30 -8.39 -2.56
C ASN A 59 -3.41 -8.56 -1.51
N ARG A 60 -3.52 -9.76 -0.93
CA ARG A 60 -4.49 -10.13 0.11
C ARG A 60 -4.24 -9.52 1.51
N ASN A 61 -3.14 -8.84 1.74
CA ASN A 61 -2.80 -8.24 3.03
C ASN A 61 -3.44 -6.85 3.18
N PHE A 62 -4.75 -6.80 3.43
CA PHE A 62 -5.51 -5.55 3.38
C PHE A 62 -5.74 -4.89 4.72
N GLU A 63 -5.82 -5.66 5.80
CA GLU A 63 -6.30 -5.18 7.08
C GLU A 63 -5.43 -4.04 7.61
N GLY A 64 -6.09 -2.92 7.82
CA GLY A 64 -5.44 -1.68 8.29
C GLY A 64 -4.53 -0.99 7.27
N ARG A 65 -4.28 -1.59 6.10
CA ARG A 65 -3.34 -1.06 5.10
C ARG A 65 -4.00 -0.24 4.00
N ILE A 66 -5.28 -0.49 3.69
CA ILE A 66 -6.03 0.30 2.72
C ILE A 66 -6.45 1.62 3.35
N SER A 67 -7.27 1.56 4.39
CA SER A 67 -7.67 2.70 5.18
C SER A 67 -8.30 2.22 6.49
N PRO A 68 -8.06 2.88 7.63
CA PRO A 68 -8.72 2.52 8.90
C PRO A 68 -10.23 2.76 8.88
N LEU A 69 -10.75 3.54 7.94
CA LEU A 69 -12.18 3.82 7.78
C LEU A 69 -12.92 2.75 6.95
N ILE A 70 -12.20 1.84 6.31
CA ILE A 70 -12.78 0.79 5.48
C ILE A 70 -13.04 -0.45 6.34
N LYS A 71 -14.28 -0.91 6.34
CA LYS A 71 -14.73 -2.05 7.17
C LYS A 71 -14.62 -3.40 6.46
N ALA A 72 -14.58 -3.42 5.13
CA ALA A 72 -14.38 -4.63 4.34
C ALA A 72 -13.61 -4.35 3.06
N ASN A 73 -12.81 -5.31 2.62
CA ASN A 73 -11.99 -5.22 1.42
C ASN A 73 -12.28 -6.41 0.51
N TYR A 74 -12.55 -6.13 -0.75
CA TYR A 74 -12.85 -7.14 -1.76
C TYR A 74 -11.75 -7.18 -2.81
N LEU A 75 -11.18 -8.35 -2.99
CA LEU A 75 -10.19 -8.60 -4.03
C LEU A 75 -10.91 -9.02 -5.31
N ALA A 76 -10.66 -8.30 -6.38
CA ALA A 76 -11.24 -8.57 -7.68
C ALA A 76 -10.22 -8.42 -8.80
N SER A 77 -10.50 -8.98 -9.97
CA SER A 77 -9.69 -8.73 -11.17
C SER A 77 -9.80 -7.26 -11.61
N PRO A 78 -8.79 -6.69 -12.30
CA PRO A 78 -8.84 -5.31 -12.76
C PRO A 78 -10.13 -4.94 -13.50
N PRO A 79 -10.67 -5.76 -14.44
CA PRO A 79 -11.94 -5.46 -15.11
C PRO A 79 -13.12 -5.36 -14.14
N LEU A 80 -13.18 -6.23 -13.14
CA LEU A 80 -14.25 -6.19 -12.14
C LEU A 80 -14.12 -4.99 -11.20
N VAL A 81 -12.89 -4.55 -10.88
CA VAL A 81 -12.70 -3.30 -10.13
C VAL A 81 -13.30 -2.12 -10.87
N VAL A 82 -13.09 -2.04 -12.19
CA VAL A 82 -13.71 -1.02 -13.04
C VAL A 82 -15.23 -1.15 -13.07
N ALA A 83 -15.75 -2.38 -13.18
CA ALA A 83 -17.18 -2.64 -13.19
C ALA A 83 -17.86 -2.17 -11.89
N TYR A 84 -17.26 -2.46 -10.73
CA TYR A 84 -17.76 -1.99 -9.42
C TYR A 84 -17.63 -0.47 -9.26
N ALA A 85 -16.61 0.15 -9.86
CA ALA A 85 -16.51 1.61 -9.87
C ALA A 85 -17.63 2.26 -10.68
N LEU A 86 -18.05 1.64 -11.78
CA LEU A 86 -19.22 2.07 -12.58
C LEU A 86 -20.53 1.86 -11.83
N ALA A 87 -20.68 0.72 -11.12
CA ALA A 87 -21.85 0.41 -10.32
C ALA A 87 -22.00 1.31 -9.08
N GLY A 88 -20.90 1.75 -8.49
CA GLY A 88 -20.88 2.67 -7.34
C GLY A 88 -21.20 2.04 -5.98
N HIS A 89 -21.63 0.79 -5.90
CA HIS A 89 -21.93 0.09 -4.65
C HIS A 89 -21.79 -1.43 -4.78
N MET A 90 -21.65 -2.12 -3.63
CA MET A 90 -21.42 -3.57 -3.59
C MET A 90 -22.71 -4.42 -3.69
N LYS A 91 -23.87 -3.84 -3.45
CA LYS A 91 -25.19 -4.52 -3.60
C LYS A 91 -25.68 -4.49 -5.05
N PHE A 92 -24.79 -4.71 -6.00
CA PHE A 92 -25.06 -4.65 -7.43
C PHE A 92 -25.00 -6.07 -8.02
N ASP A 93 -26.09 -6.51 -8.62
CA ASP A 93 -26.16 -7.79 -9.34
C ASP A 93 -25.84 -7.54 -10.83
N PHE A 94 -24.62 -7.83 -11.26
CA PHE A 94 -24.17 -7.65 -12.63
C PHE A 94 -24.95 -8.42 -13.69
N TYR A 95 -25.79 -9.38 -13.29
CA TYR A 95 -26.65 -10.12 -14.21
C TYR A 95 -28.02 -9.47 -14.38
N LYS A 96 -28.47 -8.64 -13.44
CA LYS A 96 -29.83 -8.10 -13.40
C LYS A 96 -29.87 -6.57 -13.41
N ASP A 97 -28.91 -5.93 -12.75
CA ASP A 97 -28.95 -4.49 -12.55
C ASP A 97 -28.31 -3.75 -13.72
N SER A 98 -28.91 -2.63 -14.10
CA SER A 98 -28.41 -1.75 -15.15
C SER A 98 -27.31 -0.85 -14.60
N LEU A 99 -26.17 -0.74 -15.29
CA LEU A 99 -25.09 0.21 -14.99
C LEU A 99 -25.46 1.67 -15.31
N GLY A 100 -26.53 1.89 -16.03
CA GLY A 100 -26.99 3.20 -16.45
C GLY A 100 -27.78 3.17 -17.73
N LYS A 101 -27.97 4.33 -18.33
CA LYS A 101 -28.71 4.47 -19.61
C LYS A 101 -27.80 4.98 -20.72
N SER A 102 -28.01 4.44 -21.93
CA SER A 102 -27.42 4.95 -23.16
C SER A 102 -27.96 6.34 -23.48
N LYS A 103 -27.37 6.98 -24.48
CA LYS A 103 -27.85 8.27 -25.01
C LYS A 103 -29.30 8.18 -25.50
N ASP A 104 -29.73 7.01 -25.96
CA ASP A 104 -31.08 6.73 -26.46
C ASP A 104 -32.04 6.28 -25.35
N GLY A 105 -31.62 6.37 -24.08
CA GLY A 105 -32.44 6.05 -22.91
C GLY A 105 -32.58 4.56 -22.59
N LYS A 106 -31.91 3.66 -23.33
CA LYS A 106 -31.92 2.20 -23.07
C LYS A 106 -31.01 1.85 -21.89
N ASP A 107 -31.43 0.88 -21.10
CA ASP A 107 -30.61 0.36 -20.03
C ASP A 107 -29.38 -0.38 -20.58
N ILE A 108 -28.23 -0.13 -19.95
CA ILE A 108 -26.94 -0.75 -20.27
C ILE A 108 -26.58 -1.71 -19.14
N PHE A 109 -26.32 -2.96 -19.48
CA PHE A 109 -25.89 -4.00 -18.56
C PHE A 109 -24.40 -4.30 -18.75
N LEU A 110 -23.79 -4.94 -17.78
CA LEU A 110 -22.37 -5.31 -17.88
C LEU A 110 -22.06 -6.13 -19.15
N LYS A 111 -22.93 -7.04 -19.51
CA LYS A 111 -22.80 -7.87 -20.74
C LYS A 111 -22.71 -7.07 -22.03
N ASP A 112 -23.29 -5.86 -22.06
CA ASP A 112 -23.33 -5.00 -23.24
C ASP A 112 -22.01 -4.25 -23.46
N ILE A 113 -21.21 -4.12 -22.41
CA ILE A 113 -19.91 -3.43 -22.41
C ILE A 113 -18.72 -4.36 -22.16
N TRP A 114 -18.97 -5.63 -21.83
CA TRP A 114 -17.91 -6.60 -21.59
C TRP A 114 -17.26 -7.01 -22.90
N PRO A 115 -15.92 -6.85 -23.03
CA PRO A 115 -15.26 -7.13 -24.30
C PRO A 115 -15.28 -8.63 -24.64
N SER A 116 -15.42 -8.93 -25.90
CA SER A 116 -15.24 -10.29 -26.41
C SER A 116 -13.76 -10.71 -26.36
N ASN A 117 -13.50 -12.02 -26.33
CA ASN A 117 -12.14 -12.53 -26.39
C ASN A 117 -11.38 -12.04 -27.63
N LYS A 118 -12.07 -11.90 -28.76
CA LYS A 118 -11.46 -11.39 -29.98
C LYS A 118 -11.05 -9.92 -29.87
N GLU A 119 -11.88 -9.06 -29.28
CA GLU A 119 -11.52 -7.66 -29.04
C GLU A 119 -10.31 -7.53 -28.11
N ILE A 120 -10.22 -8.39 -27.08
CA ILE A 120 -9.07 -8.43 -26.18
C ILE A 120 -7.82 -8.86 -26.95
N GLU A 121 -7.88 -9.94 -27.74
CA GLU A 121 -6.76 -10.45 -28.52
C GLU A 121 -6.28 -9.45 -29.57
N ASP A 122 -7.17 -8.84 -30.30
CA ASP A 122 -6.87 -7.81 -31.31
C ASP A 122 -6.22 -6.59 -30.64
N THR A 123 -6.74 -6.15 -29.48
CA THR A 123 -6.18 -5.02 -28.74
C THR A 123 -4.78 -5.34 -28.22
N LEU A 124 -4.58 -6.52 -27.64
CA LEU A 124 -3.27 -6.96 -27.16
C LEU A 124 -2.25 -7.04 -28.29
N SER A 125 -2.61 -7.67 -29.40
CA SER A 125 -1.73 -7.84 -30.57
C SER A 125 -1.29 -6.50 -31.17
N ASN A 126 -2.20 -5.52 -31.18
CA ASN A 126 -1.91 -4.18 -31.69
C ASN A 126 -1.15 -3.27 -30.70
N SER A 127 -1.27 -3.54 -29.41
CA SER A 127 -0.76 -2.63 -28.37
C SER A 127 0.50 -3.13 -27.69
N LEU A 128 0.70 -4.43 -27.57
CA LEU A 128 1.83 -5.03 -26.87
C LEU A 128 2.85 -5.59 -27.86
N ASN A 129 4.14 -5.24 -27.68
CA ASN A 129 5.23 -5.76 -28.51
C ASN A 129 6.53 -5.93 -27.68
N ALA A 130 7.48 -6.69 -28.21
CA ALA A 130 8.78 -6.96 -27.56
C ALA A 130 9.61 -5.69 -27.35
N GLU A 131 9.50 -4.73 -28.23
CA GLU A 131 10.26 -3.48 -28.17
C GLU A 131 9.94 -2.67 -26.91
N MET A 132 8.69 -2.68 -26.43
CA MET A 132 8.30 -2.03 -25.17
C MET A 132 9.08 -2.59 -23.98
N PHE A 133 9.31 -3.90 -23.96
CA PHE A 133 10.10 -4.54 -22.90
C PHE A 133 11.58 -4.17 -23.04
N ILE A 134 12.16 -4.26 -24.23
CA ILE A 134 13.54 -3.90 -24.50
C ILE A 134 13.79 -2.46 -24.06
N ASN A 135 12.96 -1.52 -24.49
CA ASN A 135 13.10 -0.10 -24.14
C ASN A 135 13.01 0.18 -22.63
N ARG A 136 12.13 -0.53 -21.93
CA ARG A 136 11.96 -0.35 -20.47
C ARG A 136 13.09 -0.97 -19.67
N TYR A 137 13.65 -2.09 -20.12
CA TYR A 137 14.62 -2.84 -19.32
C TYR A 137 16.06 -2.68 -19.80
N SER A 138 16.32 -2.07 -20.95
CA SER A 138 17.68 -1.85 -21.49
C SER A 138 18.57 -0.99 -20.60
N ASN A 139 18.00 -0.17 -19.73
CA ASN A 139 18.75 0.81 -18.94
C ASN A 139 18.26 0.94 -17.49
N VAL A 140 17.94 -0.20 -16.87
CA VAL A 140 17.34 -0.27 -15.51
C VAL A 140 18.24 0.34 -14.46
N SER A 141 19.57 0.18 -14.61
CA SER A 141 20.55 0.65 -13.62
C SER A 141 20.68 2.17 -13.54
N LYS A 142 20.32 2.91 -14.59
CA LYS A 142 20.38 4.37 -14.55
C LYS A 142 19.24 5.02 -13.77
N GLY A 143 18.09 4.37 -13.74
CA GLY A 143 16.88 4.96 -13.16
C GLY A 143 16.35 6.18 -13.94
N PRO A 144 15.23 6.77 -13.48
CA PRO A 144 14.66 7.97 -14.08
C PRO A 144 15.52 9.22 -13.82
N SER A 145 15.23 10.29 -14.55
CA SER A 145 15.98 11.57 -14.42
C SER A 145 15.95 12.13 -13.01
N GLN A 146 14.82 11.96 -12.29
CA GLN A 146 14.70 12.37 -10.88
C GLN A 146 15.71 11.65 -9.99
N TRP A 147 15.94 10.35 -10.22
CA TRP A 147 16.94 9.57 -9.50
C TRP A 147 18.36 10.02 -9.84
N GLN A 148 18.65 10.24 -11.13
CA GLN A 148 19.98 10.68 -11.59
C GLN A 148 20.36 12.08 -11.09
N ASN A 149 19.37 12.94 -10.85
CA ASN A 149 19.57 14.32 -10.39
C ASN A 149 19.72 14.43 -8.86
N ILE A 150 19.61 13.33 -8.10
CA ILE A 150 19.86 13.36 -6.67
C ILE A 150 21.32 13.68 -6.42
N LYS A 151 21.56 14.82 -5.78
CA LYS A 151 22.91 15.20 -5.37
C LYS A 151 23.30 14.39 -4.14
N THR A 152 24.32 13.58 -4.26
CA THR A 152 24.93 12.83 -3.15
C THR A 152 26.34 13.30 -2.94
N LYS A 153 26.81 13.30 -1.69
CA LYS A 153 28.23 13.43 -1.39
C LYS A 153 28.88 12.06 -1.60
N GLU A 154 29.99 12.03 -2.33
CA GLU A 154 30.83 10.82 -2.38
C GLU A 154 31.51 10.65 -1.02
N SER A 155 31.15 9.59 -0.32
CA SER A 155 31.70 9.23 0.97
C SER A 155 31.70 7.72 1.14
N SER A 156 32.71 7.17 1.80
CA SER A 156 32.74 5.76 2.19
C SER A 156 31.88 5.46 3.40
N ILE A 157 31.43 6.47 4.12
CA ILE A 157 30.62 6.37 5.34
C ILE A 157 29.42 7.29 5.19
N TYR A 158 28.23 6.78 5.56
CA TYR A 158 27.02 7.60 5.60
C TYR A 158 27.07 8.61 6.75
N GLU A 159 26.83 9.88 6.45
CA GLU A 159 26.70 10.94 7.46
C GLU A 159 25.29 10.91 8.05
N TRP A 160 25.17 10.46 9.31
CA TRP A 160 23.90 10.42 10.02
C TRP A 160 23.49 11.82 10.48
N ASP A 161 22.23 12.17 10.31
CA ASP A 161 21.62 13.37 10.85
C ASP A 161 20.76 12.99 12.08
N ASP A 162 21.25 13.38 13.26
CA ASP A 162 20.58 13.06 14.53
C ASP A 162 19.20 13.74 14.68
N ASN A 163 18.96 14.82 13.92
CA ASN A 163 17.68 15.51 13.90
C ASN A 163 16.67 14.90 12.91
N SER A 164 17.12 13.99 12.04
CA SER A 164 16.24 13.34 11.09
C SER A 164 15.17 12.50 11.79
N THR A 165 13.91 12.70 11.40
CA THR A 165 12.79 11.86 11.83
C THR A 165 12.45 10.76 10.83
N TYR A 166 13.18 10.66 9.70
CA TYR A 166 13.01 9.65 8.67
C TYR A 166 14.04 8.54 8.71
N VAL A 167 15.31 8.91 8.93
CA VAL A 167 16.44 7.97 8.94
C VAL A 167 17.28 8.22 10.16
N LYS A 168 17.45 7.21 11.01
CA LYS A 168 18.27 7.27 12.21
C LYS A 168 19.28 6.15 12.25
N LYS A 169 20.45 6.44 12.81
CA LYS A 169 21.47 5.42 13.06
C LYS A 169 20.89 4.35 13.99
N PRO A 170 20.83 3.07 13.56
CA PRO A 170 20.27 2.03 14.40
C PRO A 170 21.27 1.61 15.48
N PRO A 171 20.79 1.22 16.69
CA PRO A 171 21.66 0.82 17.80
C PRO A 171 22.24 -0.59 17.63
N PHE A 172 21.85 -1.34 16.59
CA PHE A 172 22.19 -2.75 16.44
C PHE A 172 23.68 -3.03 16.27
N PHE A 173 24.45 -2.03 15.87
CA PHE A 173 25.89 -2.13 15.64
C PHE A 173 26.71 -1.47 16.74
N GLU A 174 26.07 -0.98 17.80
CA GLU A 174 26.78 -0.49 18.97
C GLU A 174 27.46 -1.68 19.68
N ASN A 175 28.74 -1.51 19.99
CA ASN A 175 29.56 -2.55 20.61
C ASN A 175 29.77 -3.82 19.78
N LEU A 176 29.63 -3.70 18.44
CA LEU A 176 29.95 -4.80 17.54
C LEU A 176 31.46 -5.13 17.67
N LYS A 177 31.79 -6.41 17.84
CA LYS A 177 33.17 -6.90 17.87
C LYS A 177 33.65 -7.17 16.44
N ASP A 178 34.95 -7.12 16.23
CA ASP A 178 35.58 -7.42 14.94
C ASP A 178 35.38 -8.89 14.51
N SER A 179 35.14 -9.78 15.48
CA SER A 179 34.81 -11.18 15.22
C SER A 179 33.60 -11.61 16.05
N PRO A 180 32.74 -12.50 15.50
CA PRO A 180 31.60 -13.04 16.24
C PRO A 180 32.04 -13.88 17.44
N ASP A 181 31.31 -13.82 18.55
CA ASP A 181 31.58 -14.62 19.76
C ASP A 181 31.31 -16.13 19.59
N GLY A 182 30.83 -16.56 18.42
CA GLY A 182 30.33 -17.94 18.20
C GLY A 182 28.96 -18.18 18.83
N PHE A 183 28.47 -19.40 18.73
CA PHE A 183 27.19 -19.81 19.29
C PHE A 183 27.36 -20.14 20.80
N LYS A 184 26.41 -19.64 21.59
CA LYS A 184 26.32 -19.95 23.03
C LYS A 184 24.91 -20.38 23.35
N ASP A 185 24.76 -21.30 24.31
CA ASP A 185 23.46 -21.68 24.81
C ASP A 185 22.76 -20.50 25.50
N ILE A 186 21.47 -20.39 25.28
CA ILE A 186 20.62 -19.40 25.94
C ILE A 186 20.01 -20.06 27.18
N ILE A 187 20.53 -19.71 28.36
CA ILE A 187 20.15 -20.32 29.62
C ILE A 187 19.27 -19.37 30.43
N ASN A 188 18.20 -19.90 31.04
CA ASN A 188 17.26 -19.16 31.90
C ASN A 188 16.50 -18.02 31.17
N ALA A 189 16.38 -18.05 29.86
CA ALA A 189 15.57 -17.10 29.13
C ALA A 189 14.07 -17.34 29.41
N ARG A 190 13.31 -16.24 29.47
CA ARG A 190 11.86 -16.28 29.64
C ARG A 190 11.20 -15.82 28.34
N PRO A 191 10.12 -16.47 27.87
CA PRO A 191 9.40 -16.01 26.70
C PRO A 191 8.72 -14.66 27.00
N LEU A 192 8.81 -13.73 26.06
CA LEU A 192 8.08 -12.46 26.09
C LEU A 192 6.67 -12.61 25.53
N LEU A 193 6.56 -13.41 24.46
CA LEU A 193 5.32 -13.66 23.73
C LEU A 193 5.30 -15.13 23.31
N ILE A 194 4.10 -15.72 23.38
CA ILE A 194 3.78 -16.98 22.70
C ILE A 194 2.63 -16.68 21.75
N LEU A 195 2.86 -16.84 20.46
CA LEU A 195 1.91 -16.55 19.41
C LEU A 195 1.52 -17.85 18.70
N GLY A 196 0.25 -17.95 18.32
CA GLY A 196 -0.25 -19.08 17.55
C GLY A 196 0.17 -19.05 16.07
N ASP A 197 -0.49 -19.87 15.27
CA ASP A 197 -0.24 -19.97 13.85
C ASP A 197 -0.64 -18.70 13.07
N MET A 198 -0.23 -18.65 11.80
CA MET A 198 -0.57 -17.57 10.84
C MET A 198 -0.04 -16.18 11.22
N VAL A 199 0.95 -16.10 12.11
CA VAL A 199 1.64 -14.85 12.41
C VAL A 199 2.72 -14.56 11.36
N THR A 200 2.68 -13.36 10.81
CA THR A 200 3.63 -12.88 9.80
C THR A 200 4.35 -11.63 10.29
N THR A 201 5.32 -11.15 9.51
CA THR A 201 6.01 -9.89 9.79
C THR A 201 5.07 -8.69 9.97
N ASP A 202 3.89 -8.73 9.35
CA ASP A 202 2.89 -7.67 9.43
C ASP A 202 2.20 -7.58 10.79
N HIS A 203 2.20 -8.67 11.54
CA HIS A 203 1.70 -8.69 12.91
C HIS A 203 2.72 -8.10 13.88
N ILE A 204 4.00 -8.22 13.57
CA ILE A 204 5.11 -7.79 14.42
C ILE A 204 5.50 -6.35 14.09
N SER A 205 5.78 -6.07 12.82
CA SER A 205 6.22 -4.75 12.36
C SER A 205 5.04 -3.88 11.96
N PRO A 206 4.99 -2.61 12.37
CA PRO A 206 3.85 -1.75 12.05
C PRO A 206 3.80 -1.39 10.57
N ALA A 207 2.58 -1.20 10.07
CA ALA A 207 2.29 -0.71 8.73
C ALA A 207 1.11 0.28 8.77
N GLY A 208 0.88 1.02 7.68
CA GLY A 208 -0.21 1.96 7.56
C GLY A 208 0.05 3.30 8.23
N SER A 209 -1.03 4.04 8.47
CA SER A 209 -0.99 5.39 9.02
C SER A 209 -0.64 5.42 10.50
N ILE A 210 0.11 6.44 10.90
CA ILE A 210 0.49 6.67 12.30
C ILE A 210 -0.60 7.51 12.97
N GLN A 211 -1.17 6.97 14.03
CA GLN A 211 -2.20 7.65 14.80
C GLN A 211 -1.58 8.70 15.73
N LYS A 212 -2.29 9.80 15.93
CA LYS A 212 -1.83 10.89 16.83
C LYS A 212 -1.77 10.42 18.28
N GLU A 213 -2.83 9.75 18.70
CA GLU A 213 -2.96 9.17 20.05
C GLU A 213 -2.27 7.78 20.10
N SER A 214 -0.95 7.77 19.91
CA SER A 214 -0.12 6.56 19.95
C SER A 214 1.28 6.88 20.45
N PRO A 215 2.05 5.91 20.95
CA PRO A 215 3.45 6.13 21.33
C PRO A 215 4.30 6.75 20.21
N THR A 216 3.99 6.44 18.95
CA THR A 216 4.66 7.02 17.79
C THR A 216 4.22 8.46 17.55
N GLY A 217 2.92 8.75 17.72
CA GLY A 217 2.39 10.12 17.66
C GLY A 217 3.03 11.02 18.71
N ASP A 218 3.14 10.55 19.94
CA ASP A 218 3.82 11.27 21.03
C ASP A 218 5.29 11.54 20.72
N TYR A 219 5.98 10.55 20.13
CA TYR A 219 7.36 10.72 19.69
C TYR A 219 7.47 11.84 18.65
N PHE A 220 6.59 11.88 17.67
CA PHE A 220 6.60 12.93 16.66
C PHE A 220 6.26 14.30 17.21
N MET A 221 5.25 14.40 18.07
CA MET A 221 4.91 15.69 18.71
C MET A 221 6.07 16.23 19.54
N LYS A 222 6.80 15.38 20.26
CA LYS A 222 8.02 15.77 20.99
C LYS A 222 9.14 16.24 20.06
N ASN A 223 9.21 15.70 18.86
CA ASN A 223 10.16 16.13 17.82
C ASN A 223 9.60 17.25 16.92
N GLN A 224 8.52 17.91 17.32
CA GLN A 224 7.89 19.04 16.60
C GLN A 224 7.40 18.70 15.19
N VAL A 225 7.12 17.43 14.90
CA VAL A 225 6.50 16.99 13.65
C VAL A 225 4.99 17.15 13.79
N LEU A 226 4.37 17.91 12.89
CA LEU A 226 2.93 18.12 12.90
C LEU A 226 2.19 16.84 12.43
N GLN A 227 0.97 16.64 12.90
CA GLN A 227 0.17 15.46 12.55
C GLN A 227 0.02 15.24 11.03
N LYS A 228 -0.16 16.32 10.27
CA LYS A 228 -0.25 16.26 8.79
C LYS A 228 1.03 15.73 8.12
N ASP A 229 2.16 15.80 8.82
CA ASP A 229 3.50 15.44 8.34
C ASP A 229 3.97 14.09 8.92
N PHE A 230 3.13 13.40 9.69
CA PHE A 230 3.48 12.08 10.28
C PHE A 230 3.80 11.05 9.21
N ASN A 231 3.01 11.08 8.11
CA ASN A 231 3.11 10.11 7.04
C ASN A 231 2.73 8.69 7.53
N SER A 232 3.37 7.65 7.01
CA SER A 232 3.09 6.26 7.36
C SER A 232 4.31 5.57 7.98
N TYR A 233 4.10 4.46 8.68
CA TYR A 233 5.20 3.60 9.16
C TYR A 233 6.09 3.15 8.01
N GLY A 234 5.53 2.85 6.84
CA GLY A 234 6.29 2.49 5.65
C GLY A 234 7.28 3.58 5.22
N SER A 235 6.86 4.84 5.23
CA SER A 235 7.72 5.99 4.90
C SER A 235 8.80 6.25 5.96
N ARG A 236 8.59 5.82 7.19
CA ARG A 236 9.48 6.03 8.34
C ARG A 236 10.34 4.80 8.68
N ARG A 237 10.35 3.78 7.85
CA ARG A 237 11.04 2.50 8.12
C ARG A 237 12.54 2.64 8.42
N GLY A 238 13.18 3.68 7.93
CA GLY A 238 14.57 4.00 8.25
C GLY A 238 14.81 4.57 9.65
N ASN A 239 13.74 4.75 10.43
CA ASN A 239 13.81 5.25 11.80
C ASN A 239 13.30 4.17 12.77
N HIS A 240 14.25 3.50 13.44
CA HIS A 240 13.96 2.44 14.42
C HIS A 240 13.14 2.96 15.60
N GLU A 241 13.30 4.22 15.99
CA GLU A 241 12.53 4.87 17.06
C GLU A 241 11.03 4.92 16.74
N VAL A 242 10.70 5.14 15.48
CA VAL A 242 9.32 5.10 14.98
C VAL A 242 8.80 3.66 14.94
N MET A 243 9.59 2.77 14.36
CA MET A 243 9.15 1.38 14.13
C MET A 243 8.94 0.62 15.44
N MET A 244 9.84 0.77 16.42
CA MET A 244 9.71 0.07 17.69
C MET A 244 8.47 0.49 18.49
N ARG A 245 7.99 1.71 18.33
CA ARG A 245 6.79 2.22 19.00
C ARG A 245 5.48 1.70 18.44
N GLY A 246 5.52 1.09 17.25
CA GLY A 246 4.38 0.40 16.63
C GLY A 246 4.53 -1.13 16.60
N THR A 247 5.64 -1.67 17.12
CA THR A 247 5.86 -3.11 17.17
C THR A 247 4.80 -3.80 18.02
N PHE A 248 4.24 -4.90 17.52
CA PHE A 248 3.15 -5.68 18.13
C PHE A 248 1.82 -4.91 18.30
N ALA A 249 1.64 -3.78 17.65
CA ALA A 249 0.39 -3.00 17.72
C ALA A 249 -0.73 -3.55 16.80
N ASN A 250 -0.51 -4.65 16.08
CA ASN A 250 -1.54 -5.24 15.24
C ASN A 250 -2.66 -5.82 16.11
N ILE A 251 -3.91 -5.40 15.85
CA ILE A 251 -5.09 -5.81 16.61
C ILE A 251 -5.42 -7.31 16.55
N ARG A 252 -4.78 -8.05 15.66
CA ARG A 252 -4.98 -9.50 15.49
C ARG A 252 -4.02 -10.35 16.28
N ILE A 253 -2.96 -9.76 16.83
CA ILE A 253 -2.03 -10.50 17.70
C ILE A 253 -2.79 -10.94 18.96
N ARG A 254 -2.55 -12.19 19.34
CA ARG A 254 -3.00 -12.75 20.60
C ARG A 254 -1.80 -13.38 21.28
N ASN A 255 -1.52 -12.95 22.49
CA ASN A 255 -0.50 -13.58 23.30
C ASN A 255 -1.11 -14.72 24.11
N GLU A 256 -0.73 -15.95 23.81
CA GLU A 256 -1.26 -17.15 24.50
C GLU A 256 -0.90 -17.20 25.99
N MET A 257 0.15 -16.46 26.41
CA MET A 257 0.52 -16.33 27.83
C MET A 257 -0.44 -15.41 28.62
N ALA A 258 -1.20 -14.57 27.91
CA ALA A 258 -2.13 -13.62 28.53
C ALA A 258 -3.46 -13.61 27.73
N PRO A 259 -4.26 -14.69 27.81
CA PRO A 259 -5.52 -14.79 27.09
C PRO A 259 -6.47 -13.65 27.47
N GLY A 260 -7.06 -13.00 26.45
CA GLY A 260 -8.03 -11.91 26.64
C GLY A 260 -7.43 -10.50 26.68
N THR A 261 -6.15 -10.39 26.42
CA THR A 261 -5.46 -9.08 26.27
C THR A 261 -5.21 -8.74 24.83
#